data_4fc5475b2bb9cd62d060ffa5b6969393
#
_entry.id   4fc5475b2bb9cd62d060ffa5b6969393
#
_cell.length_a   1.000
_cell.length_b   1.000
_cell.length_c   1.000
_cell.angle_alpha   90.00
_cell.angle_beta   90.00
_cell.angle_gamma   90.00
#
_symmetry.space_group_name_H-M   'P 1'
#
loop_
_entity.id
_entity.type
_entity.pdbx_description
1 polymer ?
#
loop_
_entity_poly.entity_id
_entity_poly.type
_entity_poly.pdbx_seq_one_letter_code
_entity_poly.pdbx_strand_id
1 'polypeptide(L)'
;MIPRGDIGAGRYCKKKSILVFCFLFAALSVISGQKVKEETPPLRERMFFGGTLGLQFGTYTNINVTPIVGLWVRPRIAIAAGPHYSYYKDPYFETSTYGGNAYMQFVPVRDINNAIPIGLHMGIFIHLEDELLSLESAVWDPQNPNDRFSVNTLLGGFGISQQLGARSALNLMFLWTLTDSGYALYDNPEIRISFNF
;
A
#
# COMPACT_ATOMS: atom_id res chain seq x y z
N MET A 1 -42.63 -15.53 -18.70
CA MET A 1 -42.82 -14.60 -17.59
C MET A 1 -41.56 -14.70 -16.71
N ILE A 2 -40.58 -13.83 -16.92
CA ILE A 2 -39.25 -13.87 -16.25
C ILE A 2 -39.20 -12.66 -15.32
N PRO A 3 -38.93 -12.79 -14.02
CA PRO A 3 -38.79 -11.65 -13.12
C PRO A 3 -37.41 -10.97 -13.32
N ARG A 4 -37.46 -9.67 -13.50
CA ARG A 4 -36.30 -8.77 -13.46
C ARG A 4 -35.69 -8.77 -12.05
N GLY A 5 -34.45 -9.19 -11.93
CA GLY A 5 -33.65 -9.07 -10.73
C GLY A 5 -32.99 -7.68 -10.60
N ASP A 6 -32.97 -7.20 -9.41
CA ASP A 6 -32.63 -5.86 -8.94
C ASP A 6 -31.20 -5.42 -9.26
N ILE A 7 -31.10 -4.24 -9.90
CA ILE A 7 -29.86 -3.48 -10.07
C ILE A 7 -29.74 -2.51 -8.87
N GLY A 8 -29.46 -3.02 -7.69
CA GLY A 8 -29.38 -2.21 -6.46
C GLY A 8 -28.05 -2.22 -5.71
N ALA A 9 -27.18 -3.20 -5.96
CA ALA A 9 -26.02 -3.46 -5.11
C ALA A 9 -24.83 -2.50 -5.31
N GLY A 10 -24.66 -1.90 -6.48
CA GLY A 10 -23.47 -1.09 -6.79
C GLY A 10 -23.41 0.30 -6.14
N ARG A 11 -24.51 0.82 -5.64
CA ARG A 11 -24.55 2.18 -5.03
C ARG A 11 -24.27 2.21 -3.53
N TYR A 12 -24.45 1.10 -2.84
CA TYR A 12 -24.19 1.02 -1.39
C TYR A 12 -22.71 0.91 -1.04
N CYS A 13 -21.89 0.29 -1.90
CA CYS A 13 -20.46 0.12 -1.66
C CYS A 13 -19.71 1.45 -1.77
N LYS A 14 -20.02 2.31 -2.75
CA LYS A 14 -19.39 3.63 -2.91
C LYS A 14 -19.66 4.58 -1.73
N LYS A 15 -20.86 4.52 -1.13
CA LYS A 15 -21.19 5.38 0.03
C LYS A 15 -20.44 5.00 1.31
N LYS A 16 -20.19 3.72 1.54
CA LYS A 16 -19.42 3.25 2.71
C LYS A 16 -17.94 3.65 2.62
N SER A 17 -17.35 3.57 1.44
CA SER A 17 -15.94 3.95 1.23
C SER A 17 -15.71 5.45 1.46
N ILE A 18 -16.62 6.31 0.99
CA ILE A 18 -16.56 7.76 1.20
C ILE A 18 -16.74 8.10 2.69
N LEU A 19 -17.60 7.40 3.41
CA LEU A 19 -17.83 7.63 4.84
C LEU A 19 -16.61 7.27 5.69
N VAL A 20 -15.92 6.19 5.37
CA VAL A 20 -14.67 5.80 6.04
C VAL A 20 -13.57 6.82 5.77
N PHE A 21 -13.47 7.32 4.54
CA PHE A 21 -12.49 8.35 4.17
C PHE A 21 -12.78 9.70 4.89
N CYS A 22 -14.04 10.10 4.97
CA CYS A 22 -14.44 11.29 5.73
C CYS A 22 -14.21 11.15 7.25
N PHE A 23 -14.41 9.97 7.82
CA PHE A 23 -14.17 9.72 9.24
C PHE A 23 -12.67 9.73 9.58
N LEU A 24 -11.83 9.18 8.68
CA LEU A 24 -10.36 9.28 8.81
C LEU A 24 -9.89 10.75 8.72
N PHE A 25 -10.48 11.53 7.83
CA PHE A 25 -10.14 12.95 7.66
C PHE A 25 -10.59 13.79 8.86
N ALA A 26 -11.77 13.49 9.43
CA ALA A 26 -12.30 14.15 10.64
C ALA A 26 -11.47 13.79 11.89
N ALA A 27 -10.99 12.54 12.02
CA ALA A 27 -10.11 12.13 13.12
C ALA A 27 -8.75 12.84 13.07
N LEU A 28 -8.24 13.18 11.88
CA LEU A 28 -7.02 13.98 11.71
C LEU A 28 -7.18 15.43 12.17
N SER A 29 -8.38 15.97 12.18
CA SER A 29 -8.67 17.35 12.59
C SER A 29 -8.67 17.53 14.13
N VAL A 30 -8.96 16.49 14.88
CA VAL A 30 -9.06 16.55 16.36
C VAL A 30 -7.68 16.54 17.04
N ILE A 31 -6.61 16.12 16.33
CA ILE A 31 -5.24 16.05 16.88
C ILE A 31 -4.52 17.41 16.87
N SER A 32 -5.18 18.49 16.41
CA SER A 32 -4.60 19.84 16.29
C SER A 32 -4.54 20.64 17.60
N GLY A 33 -4.69 20.05 18.74
CA GLY A 33 -4.89 20.68 20.06
C GLY A 33 -3.63 20.91 20.90
N GLN A 34 -2.45 21.13 20.35
CA GLN A 34 -1.36 21.81 21.08
C GLN A 34 -0.40 22.45 20.08
N LYS A 35 -0.46 23.77 19.97
CA LYS A 35 0.52 24.60 19.26
C LYS A 35 1.83 24.67 20.08
N VAL A 36 2.62 23.64 20.05
CA VAL A 36 4.07 23.84 20.15
C VAL A 36 4.51 24.26 18.76
N LYS A 37 5.08 25.46 18.64
CA LYS A 37 5.67 25.98 17.41
C LYS A 37 6.97 25.20 17.15
N GLU A 38 6.85 23.91 16.84
CA GLU A 38 7.94 23.13 16.27
C GLU A 38 8.17 23.71 14.88
N GLU A 39 9.33 24.28 14.67
CA GLU A 39 9.78 24.68 13.34
C GLU A 39 9.75 23.41 12.47
N THR A 40 8.78 23.35 11.59
CA THR A 40 8.65 22.19 10.69
C THR A 40 9.87 22.16 9.80
N PRO A 41 10.64 21.05 9.77
CA PRO A 41 11.81 20.92 8.91
C PRO A 41 11.45 21.24 7.46
N PRO A 42 12.38 21.79 6.68
CA PRO A 42 12.13 22.10 5.27
C PRO A 42 11.69 20.84 4.51
N LEU A 43 10.88 21.01 3.45
CA LEU A 43 10.30 19.91 2.68
C LEU A 43 11.34 18.85 2.27
N ARG A 44 12.54 19.28 1.87
CA ARG A 44 13.64 18.40 1.47
C ARG A 44 14.06 17.41 2.56
N GLU A 45 13.97 17.79 3.82
CA GLU A 45 14.33 16.93 4.94
C GLU A 45 13.22 15.95 5.32
N ARG A 46 11.99 16.24 4.87
CA ARG A 46 10.80 15.40 5.09
C ARG A 46 10.51 14.45 3.95
N MET A 47 11.13 14.69 2.79
CA MET A 47 11.00 13.78 1.64
C MET A 47 11.86 12.53 1.84
N PHE A 48 11.35 11.41 1.39
CA PHE A 48 12.07 10.16 1.31
C PHE A 48 11.79 9.45 -0.01
N PHE A 49 12.73 8.64 -0.42
CA PHE A 49 12.62 7.77 -1.58
C PHE A 49 12.68 6.32 -1.10
N GLY A 50 12.09 5.41 -1.83
CA GLY A 50 12.11 4.02 -1.45
C GLY A 50 11.37 3.14 -2.43
N GLY A 51 10.91 2.01 -1.94
CA GLY A 51 10.09 1.10 -2.72
C GLY A 51 10.29 -0.36 -2.36
N THR A 52 9.64 -1.20 -3.15
CA THR A 52 9.78 -2.65 -3.09
C THR A 52 10.46 -3.16 -4.35
N LEU A 53 11.29 -4.18 -4.19
CA LEU A 53 11.89 -4.94 -5.27
C LEU A 53 11.72 -6.42 -4.95
N GLY A 54 10.93 -7.12 -5.76
CA GLY A 54 10.78 -8.56 -5.72
C GLY A 54 11.40 -9.19 -6.96
N LEU A 55 12.31 -10.14 -6.78
CA LEU A 55 12.95 -10.85 -7.87
C LEU A 55 12.90 -12.35 -7.56
N GLN A 56 12.34 -13.11 -8.47
CA GLN A 56 12.30 -14.56 -8.39
C GLN A 56 12.64 -15.16 -9.75
N PHE A 57 13.58 -16.08 -9.75
CA PHE A 57 14.05 -16.79 -10.94
C PHE A 57 14.08 -18.30 -10.66
N GLY A 58 13.71 -19.10 -11.64
CA GLY A 58 13.69 -20.56 -11.50
C GLY A 58 12.72 -21.18 -12.51
N THR A 59 11.82 -22.01 -12.02
CA THR A 59 10.75 -22.60 -12.84
C THR A 59 9.85 -21.54 -13.46
N TYR A 60 9.72 -20.40 -12.78
CA TYR A 60 9.08 -19.20 -13.28
C TYR A 60 9.91 -17.95 -12.94
N THR A 61 9.72 -16.91 -13.68
CA THR A 61 10.33 -15.60 -13.46
C THR A 61 9.27 -14.64 -12.95
N ASN A 62 9.51 -14.00 -11.82
CA ASN A 62 8.66 -12.93 -11.30
C ASN A 62 9.55 -11.73 -10.93
N ILE A 63 9.27 -10.60 -11.54
CA ILE A 63 9.95 -9.33 -11.29
C ILE A 63 8.89 -8.32 -10.86
N ASN A 64 9.02 -7.79 -9.66
CA ASN A 64 8.12 -6.78 -9.12
C ASN A 64 8.94 -5.55 -8.70
N VAL A 65 8.59 -4.38 -9.21
CA VAL A 65 9.29 -3.12 -8.94
C VAL A 65 8.27 -2.04 -8.65
N THR A 66 8.37 -1.45 -7.47
CA THR A 66 7.47 -0.37 -7.03
C THR A 66 8.30 0.75 -6.39
N PRO A 67 8.92 1.62 -7.19
CA PRO A 67 9.62 2.79 -6.66
C PRO A 67 8.60 3.80 -6.12
N ILE A 68 8.91 4.44 -5.01
CA ILE A 68 8.04 5.41 -4.35
C ILE A 68 8.79 6.71 -4.02
N VAL A 69 8.02 7.78 -4.00
CA VAL A 69 8.41 9.07 -3.42
C VAL A 69 7.45 9.40 -2.31
N GLY A 70 7.96 9.70 -1.14
CA GLY A 70 7.16 9.98 0.04
C GLY A 70 7.53 11.26 0.76
N LEU A 71 6.61 11.69 1.61
CA LEU A 71 6.72 12.89 2.43
C LEU A 71 6.21 12.61 3.84
N TRP A 72 6.99 12.95 4.85
CA TRP A 72 6.54 13.06 6.23
C TRP A 72 5.70 14.33 6.39
N VAL A 73 4.37 14.18 6.32
CA VAL A 73 3.42 15.28 6.52
C VAL A 73 3.46 15.77 7.97
N ARG A 74 3.61 14.84 8.90
CA ARG A 74 3.81 15.08 10.34
C ARG A 74 4.87 14.12 10.86
N PRO A 75 5.43 14.37 12.07
CA PRO A 75 6.46 13.49 12.65
C PRO A 75 6.12 11.99 12.73
N ARG A 76 4.84 11.63 12.66
CA ARG A 76 4.35 10.24 12.75
C ARG A 76 3.49 9.83 11.57
N ILE A 77 3.26 10.71 10.59
CA ILE A 77 2.40 10.43 9.43
C ILE A 77 3.20 10.68 8.17
N ALA A 78 3.34 9.65 7.37
CA ALA A 78 3.93 9.71 6.04
C ALA A 78 2.88 9.40 4.99
N ILE A 79 3.02 10.01 3.83
CA ILE A 79 2.30 9.66 2.60
C ILE A 79 3.33 9.39 1.52
N ALA A 80 3.05 8.46 0.63
CA ALA A 80 3.89 8.21 -0.53
C ALA A 80 3.06 7.71 -1.71
N ALA A 81 3.63 7.85 -2.90
CA ALA A 81 3.04 7.33 -4.12
C ALA A 81 4.15 6.94 -5.10
N GLY A 82 3.81 6.05 -6.03
CA GLY A 82 4.73 5.63 -7.06
C GLY A 82 4.11 4.73 -8.11
N PRO A 83 4.81 4.48 -9.21
CA PRO A 83 4.41 3.49 -10.20
C PRO A 83 4.65 2.08 -9.67
N HIS A 84 3.82 1.16 -10.16
CA HIS A 84 3.97 -0.28 -9.94
C HIS A 84 4.17 -0.97 -11.27
N TYR A 85 5.14 -1.88 -11.35
CA TYR A 85 5.35 -2.77 -12.46
C TYR A 85 5.66 -4.18 -11.98
N SER A 86 4.95 -5.16 -12.53
CA SER A 86 5.20 -6.57 -12.28
C SER A 86 5.22 -7.33 -13.60
N TYR A 87 6.20 -8.20 -13.75
CA TYR A 87 6.34 -9.11 -14.88
C TYR A 87 6.39 -10.55 -14.36
N TYR A 88 5.52 -11.38 -14.88
CA TYR A 88 5.46 -12.80 -14.57
C TYR A 88 5.59 -13.62 -15.85
N LYS A 89 6.42 -14.67 -15.81
CA LYS A 89 6.61 -15.61 -16.90
C LYS A 89 6.81 -17.02 -16.36
N ASP A 90 6.05 -17.95 -16.88
CA ASP A 90 6.20 -19.37 -16.71
C ASP A 90 6.30 -20.09 -18.07
N PRO A 91 6.44 -21.45 -18.15
CA PRO A 91 6.51 -22.19 -19.40
C PRO A 91 5.23 -22.10 -20.28
N TYR A 92 4.11 -21.67 -19.72
CA TYR A 92 2.79 -21.71 -20.39
C TYR A 92 2.29 -20.33 -20.80
N PHE A 93 2.60 -19.30 -20.01
CA PHE A 93 2.16 -17.93 -20.28
C PHE A 93 3.13 -16.90 -19.71
N GLU A 94 3.01 -15.68 -20.24
CA GLU A 94 3.68 -14.51 -19.69
C GLU A 94 2.67 -13.37 -19.58
N THR A 95 2.81 -12.55 -18.56
CA THR A 95 1.94 -11.38 -18.36
C THR A 95 2.69 -10.24 -17.69
N SER A 96 2.24 -9.02 -17.95
CA SER A 96 2.74 -7.83 -17.30
C SER A 96 1.59 -7.05 -16.66
N THR A 97 1.81 -6.60 -15.45
CA THR A 97 0.90 -5.72 -14.70
C THR A 97 1.60 -4.40 -14.47
N TYR A 98 0.91 -3.31 -14.72
CA TYR A 98 1.43 -1.97 -14.43
C TYR A 98 0.32 -1.09 -13.87
N GLY A 99 0.73 -0.10 -13.11
CA GLY A 99 -0.21 0.79 -12.45
C GLY A 99 0.49 1.77 -11.54
N GLY A 100 -0.17 2.11 -10.48
CA GLY A 100 0.37 2.97 -9.45
C GLY A 100 -0.23 2.67 -8.10
N ASN A 101 0.51 3.04 -7.07
CA ASN A 101 0.06 2.94 -5.70
C ASN A 101 0.22 4.27 -4.97
N ALA A 102 -0.60 4.47 -3.96
CA ALA A 102 -0.48 5.56 -3.00
C ALA A 102 -0.79 5.03 -1.62
N TYR A 103 0.02 5.41 -0.63
CA TYR A 103 -0.21 4.94 0.72
C TYR A 103 -0.07 6.04 1.78
N MET A 104 -0.68 5.77 2.92
CA MET A 104 -0.50 6.51 4.16
C MET A 104 0.03 5.57 5.23
N GLN A 105 1.03 6.04 5.96
CA GLN A 105 1.65 5.31 7.06
C GLN A 105 1.56 6.13 8.35
N PHE A 106 1.12 5.49 9.43
CA PHE A 106 1.10 6.08 10.77
C PHE A 106 2.04 5.29 11.69
N VAL A 107 2.95 5.97 12.36
CA VAL A 107 3.98 5.38 13.24
C VAL A 107 3.64 5.66 14.71
N PRO A 108 2.85 4.81 15.39
CA PRO A 108 2.54 4.97 16.81
C PRO A 108 3.79 4.82 17.70
N VAL A 109 4.67 3.89 17.37
CA VAL A 109 5.90 3.61 18.12
C VAL A 109 7.09 3.75 17.18
N ARG A 110 7.97 4.76 17.44
CA ARG A 110 9.17 4.98 16.63
C ARG A 110 10.30 4.03 16.98
N ASP A 111 10.41 3.70 18.26
CA ASP A 111 11.42 2.80 18.78
C ASP A 111 10.83 2.04 19.98
N ILE A 112 10.73 0.73 19.85
CA ILE A 112 10.22 -0.16 20.89
C ILE A 112 11.10 -0.10 22.12
N ASN A 113 12.42 0.09 21.96
CA ASN A 113 13.35 0.16 23.08
C ASN A 113 13.08 1.33 24.04
N ASN A 114 12.47 2.42 23.56
CA ASN A 114 12.05 3.53 24.38
C ASN A 114 10.81 3.22 25.25
N ALA A 115 10.01 2.25 24.85
CA ALA A 115 8.83 1.81 25.59
C ALA A 115 9.13 0.62 26.50
N ILE A 116 9.92 -0.33 26.01
CA ILE A 116 10.35 -1.54 26.70
C ILE A 116 11.85 -1.74 26.42
N PRO A 117 12.75 -1.60 27.41
CA PRO A 117 14.21 -1.64 27.20
C PRO A 117 14.70 -3.09 27.00
N ILE A 118 14.44 -3.65 25.82
CA ILE A 118 14.83 -5.01 25.41
C ILE A 118 16.01 -5.03 24.44
N GLY A 119 16.59 -3.85 24.14
CA GLY A 119 17.72 -3.74 23.20
C GLY A 119 17.34 -3.82 21.72
N LEU A 120 16.04 -3.78 21.39
CA LEU A 120 15.55 -3.80 20.00
C LEU A 120 15.14 -2.39 19.56
N HIS A 121 15.87 -1.85 18.59
CA HIS A 121 15.60 -0.53 18.01
C HIS A 121 14.77 -0.66 16.73
N MET A 122 13.48 -0.93 16.90
CA MET A 122 12.51 -1.09 15.81
C MET A 122 11.28 -0.22 16.04
N GLY A 123 10.76 0.36 14.96
CA GLY A 123 9.49 1.06 14.94
C GLY A 123 8.33 0.13 14.62
N ILE A 124 7.12 0.49 15.05
CA ILE A 124 5.87 -0.14 14.63
C ILE A 124 5.06 0.91 13.87
N PHE A 125 4.46 0.51 12.75
CA PHE A 125 3.60 1.38 11.98
C PHE A 125 2.34 0.66 11.49
N ILE A 126 1.31 1.46 11.22
CA ILE A 126 0.08 1.06 10.54
C ILE A 126 0.18 1.59 9.11
N HIS A 127 -0.24 0.79 8.14
CA HIS A 127 -0.15 1.08 6.71
C HIS A 127 -1.50 0.92 6.04
N LEU A 128 -1.85 1.87 5.19
CA LEU A 128 -3.03 1.84 4.34
C LEU A 128 -2.60 2.24 2.93
N GLU A 129 -2.85 1.39 1.96
CA GLU A 129 -2.40 1.54 0.58
C GLU A 129 -3.56 1.33 -0.39
N ASP A 130 -3.66 2.19 -1.38
CA ASP A 130 -4.57 2.08 -2.51
C ASP A 130 -3.75 1.82 -3.78
N GLU A 131 -4.05 0.75 -4.47
CA GLU A 131 -3.39 0.34 -5.71
C GLU A 131 -4.38 0.31 -6.86
N LEU A 132 -4.01 0.95 -7.97
CA LEU A 132 -4.72 0.89 -9.24
C LEU A 132 -3.83 0.16 -10.24
N LEU A 133 -4.22 -1.06 -10.60
CA LEU A 133 -3.44 -1.94 -11.47
C LEU A 133 -4.19 -2.22 -12.76
N SER A 134 -3.46 -2.25 -13.88
CA SER A 134 -3.94 -2.66 -15.19
C SER A 134 -3.49 -4.10 -15.46
N LEU A 135 -4.45 -4.99 -15.61
CA LEU A 135 -4.27 -6.43 -15.80
C LEU A 135 -4.60 -6.84 -17.24
N GLU A 136 -3.93 -7.85 -17.75
CA GLU A 136 -4.23 -8.45 -19.05
C GLU A 136 -5.43 -9.39 -18.94
N SER A 137 -6.48 -9.14 -19.73
CA SER A 137 -7.67 -9.96 -19.74
C SER A 137 -7.41 -11.41 -20.15
N ALA A 138 -6.43 -11.64 -21.02
CA ALA A 138 -6.06 -12.99 -21.45
C ALA A 138 -5.79 -13.97 -20.29
N VAL A 139 -5.28 -13.44 -19.16
CA VAL A 139 -4.94 -14.23 -17.97
C VAL A 139 -6.06 -14.21 -16.93
N TRP A 140 -6.69 -13.05 -16.74
CA TRP A 140 -7.60 -12.80 -15.62
C TRP A 140 -9.09 -12.85 -16.01
N ASP A 141 -9.42 -12.59 -17.29
CA ASP A 141 -10.78 -12.66 -17.85
C ASP A 141 -10.72 -13.27 -19.26
N PRO A 142 -10.65 -14.61 -19.40
CA PRO A 142 -10.51 -15.29 -20.68
C PRO A 142 -11.67 -15.07 -21.66
N GLN A 143 -12.78 -14.47 -21.22
CA GLN A 143 -13.92 -14.16 -22.10
C GLN A 143 -13.65 -12.95 -23.01
N ASN A 144 -12.70 -12.08 -22.62
CA ASN A 144 -12.27 -10.90 -23.40
C ASN A 144 -10.75 -10.86 -23.56
N PRO A 145 -10.11 -11.80 -24.27
CA PRO A 145 -8.67 -12.04 -24.20
C PRO A 145 -7.79 -10.93 -24.82
N ASN A 146 -8.36 -9.99 -25.55
CA ASN A 146 -7.60 -8.98 -26.31
C ASN A 146 -7.62 -7.58 -25.65
N ASP A 147 -8.06 -7.49 -24.40
CA ASP A 147 -8.22 -6.21 -23.70
C ASP A 147 -7.44 -6.20 -22.40
N ARG A 148 -7.37 -5.05 -21.79
CA ARG A 148 -6.86 -4.83 -20.44
C ARG A 148 -7.93 -4.14 -19.59
N PHE A 149 -7.99 -4.47 -18.34
CA PHE A 149 -8.91 -3.84 -17.40
C PHE A 149 -8.19 -3.36 -16.16
N SER A 150 -8.78 -2.39 -15.48
CA SER A 150 -8.19 -1.82 -14.27
C SER A 150 -8.88 -2.38 -13.03
N VAL A 151 -8.07 -2.77 -12.06
CA VAL A 151 -8.51 -3.22 -10.74
C VAL A 151 -7.98 -2.26 -9.69
N ASN A 152 -8.86 -1.81 -8.81
CA ASN A 152 -8.49 -1.02 -7.65
C ASN A 152 -8.53 -1.91 -6.41
N THR A 153 -7.44 -1.94 -5.65
CA THR A 153 -7.29 -2.76 -4.44
C THR A 153 -6.86 -1.88 -3.28
N LEU A 154 -7.60 -1.91 -2.20
CA LEU A 154 -7.24 -1.28 -0.94
C LEU A 154 -6.62 -2.31 -0.02
N LEU A 155 -5.41 -2.05 0.44
CA LEU A 155 -4.65 -2.88 1.36
C LEU A 155 -4.49 -2.16 2.68
N GLY A 156 -4.60 -2.88 3.77
CA GLY A 156 -4.38 -2.31 5.10
C GLY A 156 -3.70 -3.30 6.02
N GLY A 157 -2.84 -2.79 6.89
CA GLY A 157 -2.13 -3.65 7.79
C GLY A 157 -1.17 -2.92 8.71
N PHE A 158 -0.17 -3.64 9.16
CA PHE A 158 0.87 -3.10 10.03
C PHE A 158 2.24 -3.63 9.64
N GLY A 159 3.27 -2.99 10.14
CA GLY A 159 4.63 -3.41 9.91
C GLY A 159 5.58 -2.99 11.02
N ILE A 160 6.78 -3.53 10.91
CA ILE A 160 7.94 -3.15 11.71
C ILE A 160 8.97 -2.48 10.82
N SER A 161 9.63 -1.46 11.35
CA SER A 161 10.66 -0.69 10.67
C SER A 161 11.96 -0.78 11.44
N GLN A 162 12.99 -1.35 10.82
CA GLN A 162 14.34 -1.37 11.34
C GLN A 162 15.15 -0.23 10.72
N GLN A 163 15.60 0.70 11.54
CA GLN A 163 16.47 1.78 11.08
C GLN A 163 17.87 1.23 10.77
N LEU A 164 18.34 1.44 9.53
CA LEU A 164 19.67 0.99 9.08
C LEU A 164 20.69 2.14 9.07
N GLY A 165 20.22 3.37 9.09
CA GLY A 165 21.06 4.57 9.09
C GLY A 165 20.26 5.82 9.43
N ALA A 166 20.87 6.99 9.30
CA ALA A 166 20.23 8.26 9.65
C ALA A 166 18.92 8.53 8.87
N ARG A 167 18.82 8.04 7.64
CA ARG A 167 17.65 8.21 6.75
C ARG A 167 17.17 6.91 6.11
N SER A 168 17.86 5.79 6.36
CA SER A 168 17.56 4.51 5.72
C SER A 168 16.85 3.58 6.69
N ALA A 169 15.78 2.95 6.22
CA ALA A 169 15.02 1.97 6.98
C ALA A 169 14.63 0.78 6.11
N LEU A 170 14.63 -0.39 6.71
CA LEU A 170 14.07 -1.62 6.20
C LEU A 170 12.72 -1.84 6.88
N ASN A 171 11.69 -2.06 6.09
CA ASN A 171 10.34 -2.29 6.59
C ASN A 171 9.88 -3.69 6.20
N LEU A 172 9.28 -4.39 7.16
CA LEU A 172 8.56 -5.64 6.96
C LEU A 172 7.08 -5.37 7.26
N MET A 173 6.20 -5.65 6.29
CA MET A 173 4.78 -5.35 6.36
C MET A 173 3.95 -6.61 6.22
N PHE A 174 2.82 -6.64 6.93
CA PHE A 174 1.75 -7.63 6.82
C PHE A 174 0.48 -6.89 6.42
N LEU A 175 0.02 -7.14 5.20
CA LEU A 175 -1.08 -6.41 4.58
C LEU A 175 -2.24 -7.36 4.28
N TRP A 176 -3.46 -6.90 4.50
CA TRP A 176 -4.70 -7.59 4.15
C TRP A 176 -5.46 -6.79 3.12
N THR A 177 -6.01 -7.48 2.15
CA THR A 177 -6.92 -6.88 1.17
C THR A 177 -8.23 -6.50 1.86
N LEU A 178 -8.58 -5.22 1.80
CA LEU A 178 -9.78 -4.66 2.43
C LEU A 178 -10.95 -4.52 1.45
N THR A 179 -10.68 -4.56 0.14
CA THR A 179 -11.70 -4.51 -0.92
C THR A 179 -11.82 -5.86 -1.60
N ASP A 180 -13.05 -6.28 -1.83
CA ASP A 180 -13.31 -7.44 -2.68
C ASP A 180 -13.41 -6.96 -4.14
N SER A 181 -12.35 -7.14 -4.90
CA SER A 181 -12.32 -6.82 -6.33
C SER A 181 -12.80 -7.97 -7.21
N GLY A 182 -13.13 -9.13 -6.62
CA GLY A 182 -13.43 -10.36 -7.34
C GLY A 182 -12.20 -11.05 -7.93
N TYR A 183 -11.03 -10.44 -7.84
CA TYR A 183 -9.74 -10.99 -8.29
C TYR A 183 -8.82 -11.16 -7.09
N ALA A 184 -8.35 -12.39 -6.85
CA ALA A 184 -7.39 -12.69 -5.78
C ALA A 184 -5.97 -12.30 -6.24
N LEU A 185 -5.66 -10.99 -6.24
CA LEU A 185 -4.36 -10.49 -6.67
C LEU A 185 -3.26 -10.77 -5.64
N TYR A 186 -3.63 -10.88 -4.38
CA TYR A 186 -2.71 -11.01 -3.26
C TYR A 186 -3.15 -12.13 -2.32
N ASP A 187 -2.18 -12.80 -1.71
CA ASP A 187 -2.42 -13.66 -0.56
C ASP A 187 -2.84 -12.83 0.66
N ASN A 188 -3.55 -13.42 1.61
CA ASN A 188 -3.99 -12.76 2.83
C ASN A 188 -3.49 -13.51 4.06
N PRO A 189 -2.50 -12.95 4.80
CA PRO A 189 -1.84 -11.67 4.60
C PRO A 189 -0.76 -11.71 3.51
N GLU A 190 -0.61 -10.62 2.78
CA GLU A 190 0.56 -10.39 1.95
C GLU A 190 1.72 -9.89 2.81
N ILE A 191 2.91 -10.45 2.60
CA ILE A 191 4.14 -10.07 3.29
C ILE A 191 5.00 -9.28 2.31
N ARG A 192 5.30 -8.02 2.64
CA ARG A 192 6.16 -7.15 1.84
C ARG A 192 7.39 -6.70 2.61
N ILE A 193 8.49 -6.57 1.88
CA ILE A 193 9.72 -5.93 2.34
C ILE A 193 9.94 -4.68 1.50
N SER A 194 10.16 -3.54 2.15
CA SER A 194 10.46 -2.29 1.47
C SER A 194 11.67 -1.57 2.10
N PHE A 195 12.32 -0.74 1.29
CA PHE A 195 13.46 0.07 1.69
C PHE A 195 13.09 1.54 1.52
N ASN A 196 13.47 2.37 2.50
CA ASN A 196 13.36 3.82 2.44
C ASN A 196 14.73 4.45 2.71
N PHE A 197 15.03 5.55 2.03
CA PHE A 197 16.28 6.36 2.18
C PHE A 197 16.06 7.83 1.78
#